data_c775bb9f0aa6d5a5a529f618f0cd73b2
#
_entry.id   c775bb9f0aa6d5a5a529f618f0cd73b2
#
_cell.length_a   1.000
_cell.length_b   1.000
_cell.length_c   1.000
_cell.angle_alpha   90.00
_cell.angle_beta   90.00
_cell.angle_gamma   90.00
#
_symmetry.space_group_name_H-M   'P 1'
#
loop_
_entity.id
_entity.type
_entity.pdbx_description
1 polymer ?
#
loop_
_entity_poly.entity_id
_entity_poly.type
_entity_poly.pdbx_seq_one_letter_code
_entity_poly.pdbx_strand_id
1 'polypeptide(L)'
;MSILKKIIVVAGEESGDMYASKIINDLSKKENLKFYAMGSSKMKKTKATLLVDSSKLSVVGFFEILKIYPKLLKSLNIMKRSIDEIKPDLLVLIDYQEFNMKLAKYAKLNGIKVLFYISPQVWAWRENRLKNIKNYIDEMAVIFPFEEKYYKNLGISSHYVGHPLLKDEIYKKNYSKDKDNIGFFPGSRLSEVKSHLPIINKVIKNMHRKNSKEKFLISRSSNIDMKIYAKYFSNKKYVSIVTNENIYKTIDRCKIAVAASGTITLQIALKKIPMCVFYKLSNATYLIVKFLVKTKFISLVNIILNKKAIEEYIQGDASAKNIENEIEKINNNESYRENLIKDIGMIEKILSDDTYTTNINELILKSLTKILE
;
A
#
# COMPACT_ATOMS: atom_id res chain seq x y z
N MET A 1 32.77 10.16 23.30
CA MET A 1 31.92 8.98 22.98
C MET A 1 30.52 9.47 22.59
N SER A 2 30.03 9.15 21.41
CA SER A 2 28.67 9.51 21.02
C SER A 2 27.66 8.74 21.86
N ILE A 3 26.68 9.43 22.43
CA ILE A 3 25.62 8.81 23.25
C ILE A 3 24.85 7.81 22.41
N LEU A 4 24.66 6.58 22.94
CA LEU A 4 23.88 5.53 22.28
C LEU A 4 22.40 5.93 22.22
N LYS A 5 21.87 6.08 21.02
CA LYS A 5 20.46 6.41 20.78
C LYS A 5 19.63 5.14 20.53
N LYS A 6 18.48 5.04 21.19
CA LYS A 6 17.56 3.89 21.11
C LYS A 6 16.34 4.26 20.26
N ILE A 7 16.05 3.44 19.27
CA ILE A 7 14.92 3.65 18.37
C ILE A 7 14.01 2.43 18.41
N ILE A 8 12.71 2.63 18.61
CA ILE A 8 11.69 1.58 18.42
C ILE A 8 11.02 1.81 17.07
N VAL A 9 10.99 0.76 16.22
CA VAL A 9 10.35 0.78 14.90
C VAL A 9 9.17 -0.19 14.90
N VAL A 10 7.99 0.28 14.50
CA VAL A 10 6.75 -0.51 14.54
C VAL A 10 6.12 -0.62 13.17
N ALA A 11 5.96 -1.85 12.67
CA ALA A 11 5.20 -2.17 11.46
C ALA A 11 4.33 -3.40 11.68
N GLY A 12 3.04 -3.28 11.34
CA GLY A 12 2.05 -4.36 11.51
C GLY A 12 1.78 -5.15 10.24
N GLU A 13 2.09 -4.61 9.06
CA GLU A 13 1.80 -5.20 7.76
C GLU A 13 3.09 -5.55 7.00
N GLU A 14 2.98 -6.43 6.00
CA GLU A 14 4.14 -6.94 5.24
C GLU A 14 4.89 -5.84 4.47
N SER A 15 4.16 -4.88 3.89
CA SER A 15 4.75 -3.70 3.24
C SER A 15 5.53 -2.84 4.22
N GLY A 16 4.94 -2.55 5.38
CA GLY A 16 5.59 -1.81 6.46
C GLY A 16 6.84 -2.52 6.99
N ASP A 17 6.79 -3.84 7.16
CA ASP A 17 7.92 -4.68 7.59
C ASP A 17 9.09 -4.59 6.60
N MET A 18 8.79 -4.59 5.30
CA MET A 18 9.79 -4.42 4.24
C MET A 18 10.46 -3.03 4.31
N TYR A 19 9.69 -1.97 4.45
CA TYR A 19 10.25 -0.60 4.53
C TYR A 19 11.04 -0.39 5.82
N ALA A 20 10.53 -0.88 6.95
CA ALA A 20 11.21 -0.84 8.23
C ALA A 20 12.56 -1.57 8.19
N SER A 21 12.60 -2.76 7.60
CA SER A 21 13.83 -3.56 7.49
C SER A 21 14.92 -2.83 6.69
N LYS A 22 14.57 -2.09 5.63
CA LYS A 22 15.52 -1.27 4.87
C LYS A 22 16.06 -0.12 5.71
N ILE A 23 15.18 0.63 6.39
CA ILE A 23 15.57 1.72 7.29
C ILE A 23 16.54 1.22 8.35
N ILE A 24 16.22 0.10 9.01
CA ILE A 24 17.06 -0.49 10.05
C ILE A 24 18.42 -0.92 9.46
N ASN A 25 18.44 -1.62 8.33
CA ASN A 25 19.69 -2.06 7.70
C ASN A 25 20.59 -0.90 7.30
N ASP A 26 20.01 0.18 6.75
CA ASP A 26 20.78 1.36 6.35
C ASP A 26 21.36 2.10 7.56
N LEU A 27 20.54 2.32 8.59
CA LEU A 27 20.94 3.09 9.76
C LEU A 27 21.77 2.29 10.77
N SER A 28 21.63 0.95 10.82
CA SER A 28 22.45 0.09 11.69
C SER A 28 23.94 0.04 11.34
N LYS A 29 24.34 0.70 10.26
CA LYS A 29 25.76 0.93 9.92
C LYS A 29 26.39 2.00 10.83
N LYS A 30 25.58 2.77 11.55
CA LYS A 30 26.01 3.77 12.53
C LYS A 30 26.12 3.11 13.92
N GLU A 31 27.28 3.16 14.54
CA GLU A 31 27.57 2.47 15.80
C GLU A 31 26.80 3.00 17.02
N ASN A 32 26.35 4.26 16.97
CA ASN A 32 25.62 4.91 18.06
C ASN A 32 24.10 4.72 18.02
N LEU A 33 23.55 3.80 17.17
CA LEU A 33 22.13 3.53 17.08
C LEU A 33 21.82 2.08 17.48
N LYS A 34 20.83 1.91 18.37
CA LYS A 34 20.28 0.61 18.75
C LYS A 34 18.81 0.53 18.41
N PHE A 35 18.44 -0.51 17.67
CA PHE A 35 17.08 -0.71 17.17
C PHE A 35 16.34 -1.81 17.93
N TYR A 36 15.08 -1.53 18.23
CA TYR A 36 14.09 -2.48 18.72
C TYR A 36 12.91 -2.47 17.77
N ALA A 37 12.21 -3.60 17.58
CA ALA A 37 11.21 -3.69 16.53
C ALA A 37 9.96 -4.49 16.92
N MET A 38 8.83 -4.02 16.43
CA MET A 38 7.65 -4.85 16.17
C MET A 38 7.54 -5.03 14.67
N GLY A 39 7.66 -6.28 14.18
CA GLY A 39 7.65 -6.57 12.76
C GLY A 39 7.57 -8.07 12.48
N SER A 40 7.81 -8.45 11.22
CA SER A 40 7.69 -9.85 10.79
C SER A 40 8.99 -10.38 10.17
N SER A 41 8.88 -11.18 9.13
CA SER A 41 9.98 -11.97 8.56
C SER A 41 11.16 -11.14 8.05
N LYS A 42 10.94 -9.89 7.58
CA LYS A 42 11.99 -9.03 7.06
C LYS A 42 12.76 -8.37 8.20
N MET A 43 12.08 -7.81 9.19
CA MET A 43 12.71 -7.22 10.36
C MET A 43 13.46 -8.23 11.22
N LYS A 44 12.99 -9.49 11.32
CA LYS A 44 13.73 -10.59 11.99
C LYS A 44 15.13 -10.82 11.44
N LYS A 45 15.39 -10.43 10.19
CA LYS A 45 16.69 -10.60 9.53
C LYS A 45 17.61 -9.39 9.71
N THR A 46 17.17 -8.35 10.41
CA THR A 46 17.95 -7.14 10.69
C THR A 46 18.70 -7.23 12.02
N LYS A 47 19.51 -6.21 12.34
CA LYS A 47 20.17 -6.07 13.65
C LYS A 47 19.25 -5.61 14.78
N ALA A 48 17.95 -5.40 14.53
CA ALA A 48 17.01 -4.96 15.56
C ALA A 48 16.65 -6.11 16.53
N THR A 49 16.52 -5.78 17.82
CA THR A 49 15.91 -6.70 18.80
C THR A 49 14.41 -6.75 18.57
N LEU A 50 13.87 -7.90 18.15
CA LEU A 50 12.43 -8.07 17.93
C LEU A 50 11.70 -8.20 19.28
N LEU A 51 10.78 -7.27 19.53
CA LEU A 51 9.93 -7.21 20.73
C LEU A 51 8.60 -7.98 20.52
N VAL A 52 8.01 -7.80 19.33
CA VAL A 52 6.74 -8.43 18.95
C VAL A 52 6.81 -8.92 17.50
N ASP A 53 6.39 -10.16 17.30
CA ASP A 53 6.21 -10.76 15.98
C ASP A 53 4.84 -10.40 15.41
N SER A 54 4.80 -9.48 14.43
CA SER A 54 3.55 -9.04 13.80
C SER A 54 2.97 -10.01 12.77
N SER A 55 3.70 -11.07 12.37
CA SER A 55 3.20 -12.05 11.39
C SER A 55 1.89 -12.72 11.82
N LYS A 56 1.66 -12.82 13.13
CA LYS A 56 0.45 -13.38 13.74
C LYS A 56 -0.69 -12.39 13.92
N LEU A 57 -0.47 -11.11 13.54
CA LEU A 57 -1.41 -10.00 13.69
C LEU A 57 -1.95 -9.50 12.34
N SER A 58 -1.32 -9.92 11.24
CA SER A 58 -1.73 -9.59 9.88
C SER A 58 -2.91 -10.47 9.50
N VAL A 59 -4.13 -9.98 9.70
CA VAL A 59 -5.36 -10.69 9.35
C VAL A 59 -6.31 -9.77 8.62
N VAL A 60 -7.00 -10.30 7.64
CA VAL A 60 -7.76 -9.56 6.66
C VAL A 60 -9.21 -10.04 6.65
N GLY A 61 -10.08 -9.27 7.29
CA GLY A 61 -11.53 -9.51 7.35
C GLY A 61 -12.15 -9.01 8.65
N PHE A 62 -13.38 -8.49 8.58
CA PHE A 62 -14.04 -7.91 9.76
C PHE A 62 -14.23 -8.94 10.90
N PHE A 63 -14.63 -10.16 10.58
CA PHE A 63 -14.81 -11.22 11.58
C PHE A 63 -13.47 -11.79 12.10
N GLU A 64 -12.44 -11.73 11.28
CA GLU A 64 -11.10 -12.18 11.64
C GLU A 64 -10.42 -11.17 12.58
N ILE A 65 -10.70 -9.87 12.42
CA ILE A 65 -10.24 -8.82 13.35
C ILE A 65 -10.77 -9.08 14.77
N LEU A 66 -12.01 -9.50 14.93
CA LEU A 66 -12.57 -9.83 16.24
C LEU A 66 -11.81 -10.99 16.92
N LYS A 67 -11.40 -11.99 16.16
CA LYS A 67 -10.63 -13.14 16.67
C LYS A 67 -9.22 -12.79 17.10
N ILE A 68 -8.58 -11.81 16.44
CA ILE A 68 -7.21 -11.41 16.77
C ILE A 68 -7.15 -10.21 17.74
N TYR A 69 -8.30 -9.60 18.05
CA TYR A 69 -8.35 -8.43 18.93
C TYR A 69 -7.65 -8.64 20.29
N PRO A 70 -7.82 -9.78 21.00
CA PRO A 70 -7.07 -10.06 22.22
C PRO A 70 -5.54 -10.10 22.01
N LYS A 71 -5.09 -10.64 20.86
CA LYS A 71 -3.66 -10.67 20.50
C LYS A 71 -3.13 -9.27 20.21
N LEU A 72 -3.94 -8.44 19.53
CA LEU A 72 -3.61 -7.03 19.28
C LEU A 72 -3.44 -6.25 20.59
N LEU A 73 -4.36 -6.43 21.54
CA LEU A 73 -4.27 -5.80 22.87
C LEU A 73 -3.04 -6.27 23.63
N LYS A 74 -2.75 -7.59 23.62
CA LYS A 74 -1.55 -8.14 24.25
C LYS A 74 -0.28 -7.53 23.63
N SER A 75 -0.21 -7.45 22.31
CA SER A 75 0.93 -6.85 21.60
C SER A 75 1.08 -5.36 21.91
N LEU A 76 -0.03 -4.62 22.00
CA LEU A 76 -0.02 -3.21 22.39
C LEU A 76 0.54 -3.03 23.81
N ASN A 77 0.14 -3.89 24.75
CA ASN A 77 0.62 -3.84 26.12
C ASN A 77 2.10 -4.21 26.23
N ILE A 78 2.58 -5.18 25.44
CA ILE A 78 4.02 -5.49 25.35
C ILE A 78 4.79 -4.27 24.85
N MET A 79 4.32 -3.64 23.76
CA MET A 79 4.99 -2.47 23.20
C MET A 79 5.01 -1.29 24.17
N LYS A 80 3.94 -1.05 24.94
CA LYS A 80 3.92 -0.01 25.99
C LYS A 80 4.95 -0.29 27.07
N ARG A 81 4.99 -1.51 27.62
CA ARG A 81 6.02 -1.92 28.61
C ARG A 81 7.42 -1.76 28.05
N SER A 82 7.64 -2.16 26.79
CA SER A 82 8.94 -1.97 26.16
C SER A 82 9.34 -0.49 26.02
N ILE A 83 8.39 0.42 25.79
CA ILE A 83 8.65 1.86 25.80
C ILE A 83 9.10 2.30 27.19
N ASP A 84 8.45 1.84 28.28
CA ASP A 84 8.77 2.22 29.65
C ASP A 84 10.16 1.70 30.08
N GLU A 85 10.50 0.46 29.69
CA GLU A 85 11.76 -0.20 30.05
C GLU A 85 12.94 0.32 29.21
N ILE A 86 12.75 0.48 27.90
CA ILE A 86 13.83 0.88 26.97
C ILE A 86 14.06 2.39 27.04
N LYS A 87 12.99 3.18 27.24
CA LYS A 87 12.98 4.65 27.15
C LYS A 87 13.64 5.11 25.84
N PRO A 88 12.99 4.84 24.68
CA PRO A 88 13.58 5.15 23.39
C PRO A 88 13.67 6.67 23.16
N ASP A 89 14.69 7.11 22.45
CA ASP A 89 14.83 8.50 22.01
C ASP A 89 13.83 8.85 20.90
N LEU A 90 13.42 7.84 20.10
CA LEU A 90 12.49 8.01 19.00
C LEU A 90 11.63 6.76 18.81
N LEU A 91 10.34 6.96 18.63
CA LEU A 91 9.39 5.94 18.16
C LEU A 91 9.06 6.20 16.67
N VAL A 92 9.40 5.26 15.80
CA VAL A 92 9.08 5.30 14.36
C VAL A 92 7.93 4.35 14.08
N LEU A 93 6.81 4.90 13.66
CA LEU A 93 5.57 4.18 13.37
C LEU A 93 5.37 4.11 11.86
N ILE A 94 5.19 2.93 11.29
CA ILE A 94 5.07 2.74 9.85
C ILE A 94 3.69 2.18 9.52
N ASP A 95 2.86 2.97 8.79
CA ASP A 95 1.48 2.59 8.42
C ASP A 95 0.67 2.06 9.63
N TYR A 96 -0.11 0.99 9.50
CA TYR A 96 -0.82 0.26 10.56
C TYR A 96 -1.57 1.16 11.55
N GLN A 97 -2.41 2.02 11.01
CA GLN A 97 -2.96 3.24 11.61
C GLN A 97 -3.56 3.06 13.01
N GLU A 98 -4.50 2.11 13.19
CA GLU A 98 -5.27 1.99 14.45
C GLU A 98 -4.38 1.60 15.65
N PHE A 99 -3.45 0.70 15.42
CA PHE A 99 -2.50 0.26 16.43
C PHE A 99 -1.49 1.35 16.72
N ASN A 100 -0.90 1.91 15.67
CA ASN A 100 0.17 2.90 15.76
C ASN A 100 -0.32 4.21 16.41
N MET A 101 -1.54 4.66 16.14
CA MET A 101 -2.10 5.84 16.80
C MET A 101 -2.32 5.66 18.31
N LYS A 102 -2.69 4.45 18.76
CA LYS A 102 -2.78 4.15 20.21
C LYS A 102 -1.40 4.16 20.86
N LEU A 103 -0.39 3.65 20.16
CA LEU A 103 0.99 3.63 20.65
C LEU A 103 1.61 5.03 20.63
N ALA A 104 1.34 5.82 19.58
CA ALA A 104 1.74 7.23 19.49
C ALA A 104 1.25 8.05 20.67
N LYS A 105 -0.05 7.93 21.00
CA LYS A 105 -0.63 8.59 22.17
C LYS A 105 0.11 8.22 23.46
N TYR A 106 0.38 6.92 23.65
CA TYR A 106 1.10 6.45 24.84
C TYR A 106 2.51 7.03 24.93
N ALA A 107 3.26 6.92 23.82
CA ALA A 107 4.64 7.41 23.75
C ALA A 107 4.72 8.92 24.01
N LYS A 108 3.83 9.71 23.38
CA LYS A 108 3.81 11.16 23.54
C LYS A 108 3.51 11.60 24.98
N LEU A 109 2.58 10.92 25.65
CA LEU A 109 2.26 11.19 27.07
C LEU A 109 3.43 10.83 28.01
N ASN A 110 4.36 9.98 27.58
CA ASN A 110 5.60 9.64 28.30
C ASN A 110 6.83 10.41 27.79
N GLY A 111 6.64 11.51 27.05
CA GLY A 111 7.73 12.38 26.60
C GLY A 111 8.57 11.83 25.45
N ILE A 112 8.15 10.72 24.81
CA ILE A 112 8.88 10.12 23.70
C ILE A 112 8.48 10.81 22.38
N LYS A 113 9.47 11.18 21.58
CA LYS A 113 9.26 11.75 20.25
C LYS A 113 8.72 10.71 19.29
N VAL A 114 7.73 11.08 18.46
CA VAL A 114 7.03 10.19 17.54
C VAL A 114 7.16 10.68 16.10
N LEU A 115 7.73 9.83 15.24
CA LEU A 115 7.74 9.99 13.80
C LEU A 115 6.81 8.97 13.16
N PHE A 116 5.87 9.42 12.33
CA PHE A 116 4.96 8.55 11.61
C PHE A 116 5.31 8.53 10.12
N TYR A 117 5.67 7.37 9.60
CA TYR A 117 6.01 7.15 8.20
C TYR A 117 4.87 6.42 7.48
N ILE A 118 4.50 6.86 6.28
CA ILE A 118 3.34 6.43 5.50
C ILE A 118 2.06 6.82 6.24
N SER A 119 1.68 8.07 6.03
CA SER A 119 0.60 8.74 6.75
C SER A 119 -0.74 8.03 6.66
N PRO A 120 -1.59 8.14 7.70
CA PRO A 120 -2.99 7.79 7.57
C PRO A 120 -3.64 8.62 6.47
N GLN A 121 -4.35 7.98 5.53
CA GLN A 121 -5.03 8.66 4.41
C GLN A 121 -6.29 9.43 4.91
N VAL A 122 -6.12 10.30 5.91
CA VAL A 122 -7.24 11.06 6.52
C VAL A 122 -7.83 12.09 5.56
N TRP A 123 -7.08 12.51 4.55
CA TRP A 123 -7.54 13.35 3.45
C TRP A 123 -8.61 12.64 2.58
N ALA A 124 -8.62 11.31 2.56
CA ALA A 124 -9.61 10.53 1.85
C ALA A 124 -10.86 10.25 2.71
N TRP A 125 -10.69 10.10 4.03
CA TRP A 125 -11.74 9.73 4.96
C TRP A 125 -11.29 9.95 6.42
N ARG A 126 -12.25 10.19 7.34
CA ARG A 126 -12.00 10.29 8.80
C ARG A 126 -11.16 11.51 9.25
N GLU A 127 -11.50 12.70 8.80
CA GLU A 127 -10.88 13.96 9.26
C GLU A 127 -10.91 14.16 10.79
N ASN A 128 -11.86 13.56 11.51
CA ASN A 128 -11.91 13.61 12.98
C ASN A 128 -10.66 13.03 13.65
N ARG A 129 -9.81 12.29 12.92
CA ARG A 129 -8.49 11.80 13.39
C ARG A 129 -7.41 12.86 13.40
N LEU A 130 -7.59 13.97 12.68
CA LEU A 130 -6.59 15.05 12.59
C LEU A 130 -6.18 15.59 13.95
N LYS A 131 -7.15 15.73 14.88
CA LYS A 131 -6.86 16.16 16.25
C LYS A 131 -5.87 15.23 16.96
N ASN A 132 -6.04 13.92 16.81
CA ASN A 132 -5.13 12.93 17.40
C ASN A 132 -3.75 12.95 16.74
N ILE A 133 -3.70 13.10 15.41
CA ILE A 133 -2.44 13.22 14.68
C ILE A 133 -1.68 14.45 15.18
N LYS A 134 -2.33 15.62 15.20
CA LYS A 134 -1.73 16.86 15.66
C LYS A 134 -1.21 16.79 17.10
N ASN A 135 -1.92 16.08 17.98
CA ASN A 135 -1.57 15.98 19.40
C ASN A 135 -0.46 14.96 19.69
N TYR A 136 -0.33 13.90 18.88
CA TYR A 136 0.50 12.75 19.25
C TYR A 136 1.60 12.41 18.24
N ILE A 137 1.71 13.12 17.10
CA ILE A 137 2.75 12.93 16.11
C ILE A 137 3.61 14.21 16.05
N ASP A 138 4.92 14.06 16.22
CA ASP A 138 5.86 15.18 16.13
C ASP A 138 6.28 15.46 14.69
N GLU A 139 6.53 14.40 13.92
CA GLU A 139 6.96 14.48 12.53
C GLU A 139 6.21 13.47 11.67
N MET A 140 5.65 13.91 10.57
CA MET A 140 4.95 13.07 9.60
C MET A 140 5.81 12.91 8.33
N ALA A 141 6.26 11.71 8.04
CA ALA A 141 6.95 11.38 6.79
C ALA A 141 5.93 10.84 5.78
N VAL A 142 5.59 11.65 4.79
CA VAL A 142 4.56 11.32 3.79
C VAL A 142 5.19 10.79 2.50
N ILE A 143 4.42 10.00 1.74
CA ILE A 143 4.86 9.33 0.52
C ILE A 143 4.23 9.89 -0.76
N PHE A 144 3.28 10.81 -0.62
CA PHE A 144 2.71 11.57 -1.75
C PHE A 144 3.00 13.06 -1.59
N PRO A 145 3.44 13.78 -2.66
CA PRO A 145 3.78 15.20 -2.57
C PRO A 145 2.63 16.08 -2.06
N PHE A 146 1.39 15.79 -2.46
CA PHE A 146 0.22 16.55 -2.04
C PHE A 146 -0.08 16.43 -0.54
N GLU A 147 0.31 15.31 0.11
CA GLU A 147 0.09 15.08 1.54
C GLU A 147 0.92 16.06 2.39
N GLU A 148 2.13 16.40 1.95
CA GLU A 148 2.98 17.36 2.67
C GLU A 148 2.28 18.71 2.80
N LYS A 149 1.76 19.25 1.69
CA LYS A 149 1.01 20.50 1.69
C LYS A 149 -0.27 20.38 2.52
N TYR A 150 -0.97 19.26 2.39
CA TYR A 150 -2.20 19.00 3.15
C TYR A 150 -1.95 19.05 4.67
N TYR A 151 -0.97 18.34 5.17
CA TYR A 151 -0.66 18.32 6.61
C TYR A 151 -0.06 19.63 7.11
N LYS A 152 0.82 20.30 6.34
CA LYS A 152 1.36 21.62 6.69
C LYS A 152 0.26 22.67 6.85
N ASN A 153 -0.74 22.69 5.98
CA ASN A 153 -1.89 23.59 6.08
C ASN A 153 -2.73 23.37 7.35
N LEU A 154 -2.64 22.19 7.95
CA LEU A 154 -3.30 21.85 9.22
C LEU A 154 -2.40 22.10 10.44
N GLY A 155 -1.20 22.67 10.25
CA GLY A 155 -0.22 22.92 11.30
C GLY A 155 0.44 21.65 11.85
N ILE A 156 0.58 20.61 11.01
CA ILE A 156 1.27 19.36 11.34
C ILE A 156 2.61 19.35 10.61
N SER A 157 3.71 19.15 11.35
CA SER A 157 5.04 19.01 10.74
C SER A 157 5.07 17.80 9.82
N SER A 158 5.29 18.02 8.53
CA SER A 158 5.25 16.98 7.52
C SER A 158 6.30 17.17 6.45
N HIS A 159 6.86 16.05 5.98
CA HIS A 159 7.94 16.01 5.01
C HIS A 159 7.65 14.96 3.96
N TYR A 160 7.68 15.32 2.69
CA TYR A 160 7.68 14.36 1.59
C TYR A 160 9.06 13.70 1.52
N VAL A 161 9.10 12.37 1.71
CA VAL A 161 10.36 11.60 1.78
C VAL A 161 10.56 10.68 0.55
N GLY A 162 9.80 10.93 -0.50
CA GLY A 162 9.75 10.09 -1.70
C GLY A 162 8.90 8.83 -1.53
N HIS A 163 8.37 8.33 -2.65
CA HIS A 163 7.55 7.13 -2.62
C HIS A 163 8.42 5.85 -2.60
N PRO A 164 8.18 4.90 -1.66
CA PRO A 164 9.04 3.72 -1.52
C PRO A 164 9.13 2.83 -2.78
N LEU A 165 8.09 2.79 -3.61
CA LEU A 165 8.10 2.03 -4.86
C LEU A 165 9.15 2.51 -5.86
N LEU A 166 9.61 3.76 -5.77
CA LEU A 166 10.63 4.30 -6.67
C LEU A 166 12.05 3.95 -6.25
N LYS A 167 12.29 3.74 -4.95
CA LYS A 167 13.64 3.55 -4.38
C LYS A 167 14.38 2.33 -4.92
N ASP A 168 13.65 1.26 -5.23
CA ASP A 168 14.27 -0.01 -5.63
C ASP A 168 14.54 -0.13 -7.13
N GLU A 169 14.04 0.81 -7.92
CA GLU A 169 14.11 0.79 -9.41
C GLU A 169 13.68 -0.55 -10.06
N ILE A 170 13.13 -1.46 -9.25
CA ILE A 170 12.68 -2.79 -9.72
C ILE A 170 11.63 -2.65 -10.83
N TYR A 171 10.81 -1.60 -10.77
CA TYR A 171 9.82 -1.31 -11.78
C TYR A 171 10.44 -0.92 -13.13
N LYS A 172 11.68 -0.42 -13.17
CA LYS A 172 12.39 -0.07 -14.42
C LYS A 172 12.87 -1.31 -15.18
N LYS A 173 13.02 -2.46 -14.53
CA LYS A 173 13.47 -3.70 -15.16
C LYS A 173 12.37 -4.27 -16.05
N ASN A 174 12.71 -4.64 -17.29
CA ASN A 174 11.84 -5.40 -18.17
C ASN A 174 12.00 -6.89 -17.88
N TYR A 175 10.91 -7.53 -17.46
CA TYR A 175 10.87 -8.96 -17.12
C TYR A 175 10.27 -9.82 -18.25
N SER A 176 9.56 -9.23 -19.21
CA SER A 176 9.00 -9.92 -20.37
C SER A 176 9.03 -9.04 -21.60
N LYS A 177 9.41 -9.64 -22.74
CA LYS A 177 9.31 -9.00 -24.06
C LYS A 177 7.90 -9.10 -24.63
N ASP A 178 7.18 -10.18 -24.30
CA ASP A 178 5.84 -10.46 -24.81
C ASP A 178 4.78 -9.91 -23.86
N LYS A 179 4.05 -8.89 -24.33
CA LYS A 179 2.94 -8.25 -23.62
C LYS A 179 1.62 -8.60 -24.32
N ASP A 180 1.21 -9.85 -24.22
CA ASP A 180 0.06 -10.37 -24.96
C ASP A 180 -1.15 -10.72 -24.06
N ASN A 181 -1.01 -10.62 -22.75
CA ASN A 181 -2.07 -11.00 -21.82
C ASN A 181 -2.93 -9.81 -21.40
N ILE A 182 -4.22 -10.07 -21.17
CA ILE A 182 -5.08 -9.20 -20.37
C ILE A 182 -4.93 -9.65 -18.91
N GLY A 183 -4.33 -8.79 -18.07
CA GLY A 183 -4.01 -9.08 -16.68
C GLY A 183 -5.11 -8.66 -15.73
N PHE A 184 -5.53 -9.55 -14.81
CA PHE A 184 -6.48 -9.26 -13.74
C PHE A 184 -5.79 -9.30 -12.39
N PHE A 185 -5.99 -8.24 -11.60
CA PHE A 185 -5.42 -8.06 -10.27
C PHE A 185 -6.56 -7.91 -9.26
N PRO A 186 -7.13 -9.03 -8.77
CA PRO A 186 -8.39 -9.03 -8.00
C PRO A 186 -8.26 -8.49 -6.57
N GLY A 187 -7.09 -8.07 -6.14
CA GLY A 187 -6.80 -7.61 -4.79
C GLY A 187 -6.03 -8.64 -3.95
N SER A 188 -5.68 -8.23 -2.73
CA SER A 188 -4.89 -9.04 -1.79
C SER A 188 -5.72 -9.57 -0.61
N ARG A 189 -6.95 -9.12 -0.44
CA ARG A 189 -7.84 -9.51 0.64
C ARG A 189 -8.81 -10.59 0.20
N LEU A 190 -9.04 -11.58 1.06
CA LEU A 190 -9.95 -12.69 0.78
C LEU A 190 -11.36 -12.21 0.38
N SER A 191 -11.89 -11.20 1.07
CA SER A 191 -13.20 -10.61 0.78
C SER A 191 -13.25 -9.94 -0.59
N GLU A 192 -12.20 -9.22 -0.97
CA GLU A 192 -12.04 -8.60 -2.30
C GLU A 192 -12.03 -9.68 -3.38
N VAL A 193 -11.14 -10.64 -3.24
CA VAL A 193 -10.97 -11.74 -4.20
C VAL A 193 -12.28 -12.51 -4.40
N LYS A 194 -12.99 -12.86 -3.32
CA LYS A 194 -14.28 -13.53 -3.39
C LYS A 194 -15.35 -12.72 -4.13
N SER A 195 -15.34 -11.39 -3.97
CA SER A 195 -16.28 -10.49 -4.66
C SER A 195 -15.91 -10.25 -6.11
N HIS A 196 -14.62 -10.25 -6.44
CA HIS A 196 -14.11 -9.88 -7.75
C HIS A 196 -14.01 -11.05 -8.72
N LEU A 197 -13.62 -12.26 -8.27
CA LEU A 197 -13.46 -13.42 -9.16
C LEU A 197 -14.69 -13.80 -9.97
N PRO A 198 -15.94 -13.72 -9.47
CA PRO A 198 -17.13 -13.97 -10.29
C PRO A 198 -17.25 -13.01 -11.48
N ILE A 199 -16.94 -11.73 -11.26
CA ILE A 199 -16.97 -10.69 -12.30
C ILE A 199 -15.89 -10.98 -13.35
N ILE A 200 -14.65 -11.19 -12.91
CA ILE A 200 -13.51 -11.52 -13.76
C ILE A 200 -13.80 -12.76 -14.61
N ASN A 201 -14.37 -13.81 -13.99
CA ASN A 201 -14.73 -15.02 -14.69
C ASN A 201 -15.74 -14.78 -15.82
N LYS A 202 -16.72 -13.88 -15.59
CA LYS A 202 -17.71 -13.52 -16.60
C LYS A 202 -17.06 -12.71 -17.73
N VAL A 203 -16.20 -11.75 -17.43
CA VAL A 203 -15.41 -11.00 -18.43
C VAL A 203 -14.61 -11.95 -19.30
N ILE A 204 -13.80 -12.82 -18.68
CA ILE A 204 -12.93 -13.76 -19.40
C ILE A 204 -13.76 -14.69 -20.32
N LYS A 205 -14.87 -15.23 -19.81
CA LYS A 205 -15.75 -16.10 -20.64
C LYS A 205 -16.29 -15.38 -21.86
N ASN A 206 -16.77 -14.16 -21.68
CA ASN A 206 -17.37 -13.39 -22.77
C ASN A 206 -16.32 -12.99 -23.81
N MET A 207 -15.16 -12.50 -23.35
CA MET A 207 -14.07 -12.12 -24.26
C MET A 207 -13.50 -13.31 -25.02
N HIS A 208 -13.31 -14.45 -24.36
CA HIS A 208 -12.85 -15.66 -25.05
C HIS A 208 -13.83 -16.18 -26.11
N ARG A 209 -15.15 -16.00 -25.90
CA ARG A 209 -16.17 -16.31 -26.93
C ARG A 209 -16.05 -15.40 -28.15
N LYS A 210 -15.71 -14.11 -27.94
CA LYS A 210 -15.51 -13.12 -29.02
C LYS A 210 -14.20 -13.34 -29.76
N ASN A 211 -13.12 -13.64 -29.01
CA ASN A 211 -11.79 -13.89 -29.56
C ASN A 211 -11.10 -15.02 -28.80
N SER A 212 -11.04 -16.19 -29.38
CA SER A 212 -10.45 -17.40 -28.79
C SER A 212 -8.92 -17.33 -28.64
N LYS A 213 -8.25 -16.38 -29.30
CA LYS A 213 -6.77 -16.17 -29.21
C LYS A 213 -6.36 -15.34 -27.99
N GLU A 214 -7.30 -14.65 -27.33
CA GLU A 214 -6.98 -13.84 -26.16
C GLU A 214 -6.48 -14.70 -24.99
N LYS A 215 -5.39 -14.26 -24.38
CA LYS A 215 -4.78 -14.88 -23.21
C LYS A 215 -5.05 -14.04 -21.97
N PHE A 216 -5.35 -14.68 -20.87
CA PHE A 216 -5.70 -14.04 -19.62
C PHE A 216 -4.75 -14.46 -18.51
N LEU A 217 -4.35 -13.49 -17.69
CA LEU A 217 -3.49 -13.71 -16.57
C LEU A 217 -4.18 -13.20 -15.30
N ILE A 218 -4.19 -14.01 -14.24
CA ILE A 218 -4.75 -13.64 -12.95
C ILE A 218 -3.63 -13.64 -11.91
N SER A 219 -3.41 -12.48 -11.31
CA SER A 219 -2.48 -12.35 -10.20
C SER A 219 -3.10 -12.90 -8.92
N ARG A 220 -2.44 -13.86 -8.29
CA ARG A 220 -2.84 -14.44 -7.00
C ARG A 220 -1.98 -13.90 -5.87
N SER A 221 -2.62 -13.44 -4.81
CA SER A 221 -1.92 -13.17 -3.55
C SER A 221 -1.47 -14.48 -2.90
N SER A 222 -0.22 -14.55 -2.42
CA SER A 222 0.36 -15.72 -1.75
C SER A 222 -0.44 -16.13 -0.50
N ASN A 223 -1.06 -15.18 0.17
CA ASN A 223 -1.84 -15.39 1.39
C ASN A 223 -3.25 -15.98 1.16
N ILE A 224 -3.65 -16.19 -0.10
CA ILE A 224 -4.98 -16.70 -0.45
C ILE A 224 -4.85 -18.06 -1.10
N ASP A 225 -5.65 -19.03 -0.63
CA ASP A 225 -5.64 -20.42 -1.10
C ASP A 225 -5.93 -20.46 -2.61
N MET A 226 -5.10 -21.23 -3.34
CA MET A 226 -5.26 -21.50 -4.77
C MET A 226 -6.63 -22.09 -5.11
N LYS A 227 -7.22 -22.88 -4.24
CA LYS A 227 -8.55 -23.51 -4.42
C LYS A 227 -9.64 -22.46 -4.72
N ILE A 228 -9.52 -21.25 -4.16
CA ILE A 228 -10.48 -20.17 -4.38
C ILE A 228 -10.47 -19.70 -5.85
N TYR A 229 -9.29 -19.62 -6.43
CA TYR A 229 -9.09 -19.26 -7.84
C TYR A 229 -9.43 -20.44 -8.76
N ALA A 230 -8.98 -21.65 -8.40
CA ALA A 230 -9.22 -22.88 -9.16
C ALA A 230 -10.73 -23.14 -9.39
N LYS A 231 -11.58 -22.83 -8.41
CA LYS A 231 -13.04 -22.90 -8.54
C LYS A 231 -13.58 -22.25 -9.82
N TYR A 232 -12.94 -21.18 -10.30
CA TYR A 232 -13.39 -20.42 -11.47
C TYR A 232 -12.60 -20.74 -12.74
N PHE A 233 -11.34 -21.19 -12.62
CA PHE A 233 -10.39 -21.17 -13.74
C PHE A 233 -9.64 -22.48 -14.00
N SER A 234 -9.78 -23.53 -13.18
CA SER A 234 -8.99 -24.77 -13.28
C SER A 234 -9.01 -25.44 -14.66
N ASN A 235 -10.11 -25.33 -15.40
CA ASN A 235 -10.27 -26.01 -16.69
C ASN A 235 -10.13 -25.08 -17.91
N LYS A 236 -9.47 -23.91 -17.74
CA LYS A 236 -9.34 -22.91 -18.80
C LYS A 236 -7.89 -22.76 -19.25
N LYS A 237 -7.51 -23.46 -20.31
CA LYS A 237 -6.13 -23.42 -20.86
C LYS A 237 -5.69 -22.00 -21.27
N TYR A 238 -6.63 -21.09 -21.55
CA TYR A 238 -6.38 -19.70 -21.91
C TYR A 238 -6.25 -18.76 -20.71
N VAL A 239 -6.31 -19.29 -19.47
CA VAL A 239 -6.14 -18.53 -18.23
C VAL A 239 -4.93 -19.04 -17.45
N SER A 240 -3.99 -18.17 -17.15
CA SER A 240 -2.85 -18.44 -16.27
C SER A 240 -3.06 -17.78 -14.91
N ILE A 241 -3.01 -18.55 -13.82
CA ILE A 241 -3.00 -18.03 -12.45
C ILE A 241 -1.56 -17.98 -11.99
N VAL A 242 -1.07 -16.78 -11.64
CA VAL A 242 0.34 -16.55 -11.28
C VAL A 242 0.42 -16.03 -9.85
N THR A 243 1.20 -16.73 -9.02
CA THR A 243 1.59 -16.27 -7.69
C THR A 243 2.96 -15.63 -7.80
N ASN A 244 3.09 -14.39 -7.35
CA ASN A 244 4.32 -13.66 -7.55
C ASN A 244 5.02 -13.34 -6.24
N GLU A 245 6.30 -13.66 -6.19
CA GLU A 245 7.24 -13.01 -5.28
C GLU A 245 7.59 -11.59 -5.76
N ASN A 246 7.54 -11.37 -7.08
CA ASN A 246 7.74 -10.07 -7.72
C ASN A 246 6.59 -9.78 -8.69
N ILE A 247 5.70 -8.88 -8.29
CA ILE A 247 4.50 -8.50 -9.05
C ILE A 247 4.83 -7.91 -10.43
N TYR A 248 5.97 -7.23 -10.58
CA TYR A 248 6.37 -6.63 -11.85
C TYR A 248 6.60 -7.66 -12.97
N LYS A 249 7.02 -8.89 -12.61
CA LYS A 249 7.10 -10.00 -13.59
C LYS A 249 5.74 -10.34 -14.21
N THR A 250 4.66 -10.17 -13.44
CA THR A 250 3.29 -10.40 -13.92
C THR A 250 2.79 -9.21 -14.74
N ILE A 251 3.02 -8.00 -14.24
CA ILE A 251 2.59 -6.76 -14.90
C ILE A 251 3.24 -6.66 -16.29
N ASP A 252 4.52 -7.00 -16.42
CA ASP A 252 5.26 -6.94 -17.70
C ASP A 252 4.74 -7.87 -18.80
N ARG A 253 3.96 -8.89 -18.43
CA ARG A 253 3.31 -9.80 -19.39
C ARG A 253 1.96 -9.28 -19.88
N CYS A 254 1.51 -8.14 -19.38
CA CYS A 254 0.20 -7.60 -19.68
C CYS A 254 0.25 -6.51 -20.74
N LYS A 255 -0.64 -6.58 -21.73
CA LYS A 255 -0.94 -5.48 -22.65
C LYS A 255 -1.98 -4.52 -22.08
N ILE A 256 -2.90 -5.03 -21.27
CA ILE A 256 -3.96 -4.29 -20.58
C ILE A 256 -4.09 -4.88 -19.17
N ALA A 257 -4.35 -4.04 -18.16
CA ALA A 257 -4.59 -4.46 -16.79
C ALA A 257 -6.00 -4.06 -16.30
N VAL A 258 -6.63 -4.96 -15.56
CA VAL A 258 -7.88 -4.72 -14.82
C VAL A 258 -7.58 -4.96 -13.34
N ALA A 259 -7.59 -3.90 -12.54
CA ALA A 259 -7.10 -3.96 -11.18
C ALA A 259 -8.15 -3.56 -10.14
N ALA A 260 -8.14 -4.23 -8.99
CA ALA A 260 -8.79 -3.71 -7.80
C ALA A 260 -8.06 -2.43 -7.32
N SER A 261 -8.80 -1.49 -6.71
CA SER A 261 -8.19 -0.28 -6.16
C SER A 261 -7.20 -0.61 -5.03
N GLY A 262 -6.02 -0.02 -5.09
CA GLY A 262 -4.93 -0.19 -4.11
C GLY A 262 -3.57 0.15 -4.70
N THR A 263 -2.51 -0.16 -3.98
CA THR A 263 -1.10 0.09 -4.36
C THR A 263 -0.73 -0.53 -5.72
N ILE A 264 -1.40 -1.63 -6.11
CA ILE A 264 -1.19 -2.29 -7.40
C ILE A 264 -1.41 -1.34 -8.58
N THR A 265 -2.33 -0.38 -8.47
CA THR A 265 -2.60 0.59 -9.55
C THR A 265 -1.39 1.49 -9.81
N LEU A 266 -0.62 1.86 -8.77
CA LEU A 266 0.62 2.60 -8.94
C LEU A 266 1.71 1.74 -9.58
N GLN A 267 1.82 0.47 -9.20
CA GLN A 267 2.81 -0.45 -9.78
C GLN A 267 2.54 -0.66 -11.27
N ILE A 268 1.27 -0.78 -11.66
CA ILE A 268 0.86 -0.88 -13.08
C ILE A 268 1.15 0.44 -13.81
N ALA A 269 0.86 1.59 -13.20
CA ALA A 269 1.13 2.91 -13.78
C ALA A 269 2.63 3.13 -14.02
N LEU A 270 3.50 2.76 -13.07
CA LEU A 270 4.96 2.84 -13.20
C LEU A 270 5.49 1.98 -14.35
N LYS A 271 4.78 0.92 -14.73
CA LYS A 271 5.08 0.09 -15.91
C LYS A 271 4.43 0.61 -17.19
N LYS A 272 3.67 1.70 -17.10
CA LYS A 272 2.95 2.33 -18.22
C LYS A 272 2.02 1.35 -18.95
N ILE A 273 1.42 0.40 -18.20
CA ILE A 273 0.42 -0.52 -18.75
C ILE A 273 -0.96 0.14 -18.68
N PRO A 274 -1.69 0.26 -19.81
CA PRO A 274 -3.03 0.82 -19.82
C PRO A 274 -3.96 -0.02 -18.96
N MET A 275 -4.83 0.64 -18.17
CA MET A 275 -5.63 -0.07 -17.18
C MET A 275 -7.00 0.57 -16.95
N CYS A 276 -7.90 -0.21 -16.40
CA CYS A 276 -9.07 0.27 -15.67
C CYS A 276 -9.10 -0.32 -14.26
N VAL A 277 -9.81 0.35 -13.38
CA VAL A 277 -9.98 -0.05 -11.98
C VAL A 277 -11.42 -0.45 -11.73
N PHE A 278 -11.62 -1.51 -10.96
CA PHE A 278 -12.94 -1.90 -10.48
C PHE A 278 -12.88 -2.25 -8.99
N TYR A 279 -13.99 -2.02 -8.30
CA TYR A 279 -14.05 -2.35 -6.87
C TYR A 279 -15.47 -2.69 -6.44
N LYS A 280 -15.62 -3.84 -5.78
CA LYS A 280 -16.90 -4.32 -5.26
C LYS A 280 -16.78 -4.73 -3.81
N LEU A 281 -17.50 -4.02 -2.95
CA LEU A 281 -17.68 -4.32 -1.53
C LEU A 281 -18.99 -5.07 -1.30
N SER A 282 -19.17 -5.65 -0.12
CA SER A 282 -20.51 -6.04 0.32
C SER A 282 -21.42 -4.79 0.41
N ASN A 283 -22.71 -4.94 0.13
CA ASN A 283 -23.64 -3.81 0.12
C ASN A 283 -23.65 -3.05 1.46
N ALA A 284 -23.57 -3.77 2.59
CA ALA A 284 -23.51 -3.16 3.91
C ALA A 284 -22.24 -2.33 4.11
N THR A 285 -21.08 -2.87 3.73
CA THR A 285 -19.80 -2.14 3.80
C THR A 285 -19.79 -0.92 2.89
N TYR A 286 -20.34 -1.06 1.67
CA TYR A 286 -20.40 0.05 0.72
C TYR A 286 -21.24 1.22 1.23
N LEU A 287 -22.40 0.97 1.82
CA LEU A 287 -23.23 2.02 2.39
C LEU A 287 -22.46 2.83 3.44
N ILE A 288 -21.73 2.16 4.32
CA ILE A 288 -20.91 2.82 5.35
C ILE A 288 -19.78 3.63 4.69
N VAL A 289 -19.03 3.02 3.75
CA VAL A 289 -17.90 3.68 3.08
C VAL A 289 -18.34 4.88 2.26
N LYS A 290 -19.47 4.80 1.57
CA LYS A 290 -20.03 5.90 0.75
C LYS A 290 -20.25 7.19 1.55
N PHE A 291 -20.65 7.08 2.82
CA PHE A 291 -20.83 8.25 3.70
C PHE A 291 -19.51 8.79 4.29
N LEU A 292 -18.47 7.95 4.34
CA LEU A 292 -17.21 8.30 4.98
C LEU A 292 -16.15 8.82 4.00
N VAL A 293 -16.21 8.39 2.73
CA VAL A 293 -15.22 8.75 1.71
C VAL A 293 -15.56 10.11 1.11
N LYS A 294 -14.61 11.02 1.17
CA LYS A 294 -14.73 12.39 0.64
C LYS A 294 -14.03 12.59 -0.71
N THR A 295 -13.23 11.63 -1.14
CA THR A 295 -12.50 11.72 -2.41
C THR A 295 -13.41 11.47 -3.60
N LYS A 296 -13.17 12.24 -4.68
CA LYS A 296 -13.86 12.06 -5.96
C LYS A 296 -13.46 10.74 -6.66
N PHE A 297 -12.28 10.22 -6.37
CA PHE A 297 -11.67 9.05 -6.99
C PHE A 297 -11.31 8.00 -5.94
N ILE A 298 -11.24 6.72 -6.36
CA ILE A 298 -10.82 5.61 -5.51
C ILE A 298 -9.43 5.07 -5.85
N SER A 299 -8.97 5.23 -7.09
CA SER A 299 -7.64 4.79 -7.49
C SER A 299 -6.59 5.83 -7.10
N LEU A 300 -5.44 5.37 -6.64
CA LEU A 300 -4.31 6.25 -6.33
C LEU A 300 -3.83 7.01 -7.58
N VAL A 301 -3.98 6.42 -8.76
CA VAL A 301 -3.62 7.08 -10.05
C VAL A 301 -4.45 8.34 -10.27
N ASN A 302 -5.77 8.24 -10.21
CA ASN A 302 -6.65 9.41 -10.41
C ASN A 302 -6.51 10.43 -9.28
N ILE A 303 -6.29 9.96 -8.04
CA ILE A 303 -6.06 10.83 -6.87
C ILE A 303 -4.77 11.65 -7.05
N ILE A 304 -3.66 11.03 -7.40
CA ILE A 304 -2.36 11.70 -7.56
C ILE A 304 -2.41 12.66 -8.75
N LEU A 305 -3.03 12.26 -9.86
CA LEU A 305 -3.18 13.10 -11.05
C LEU A 305 -4.25 14.18 -10.87
N ASN A 306 -5.07 14.09 -9.83
CA ASN A 306 -6.23 14.95 -9.57
C ASN A 306 -7.16 15.09 -10.80
N LYS A 307 -7.28 14.01 -11.59
CA LYS A 307 -8.17 13.93 -12.76
C LYS A 307 -8.58 12.48 -13.02
N LYS A 308 -9.68 12.30 -13.78
CA LYS A 308 -10.09 10.97 -14.25
C LYS A 308 -9.20 10.54 -15.42
N ALA A 309 -8.02 10.02 -15.12
CA ALA A 309 -7.08 9.51 -16.11
C ALA A 309 -7.37 8.06 -16.53
N ILE A 310 -7.93 7.27 -15.61
CA ILE A 310 -8.36 5.89 -15.84
C ILE A 310 -9.82 5.71 -15.40
N GLU A 311 -10.52 4.78 -16.04
CA GLU A 311 -11.89 4.45 -15.65
C GLU A 311 -11.93 3.70 -14.32
N GLU A 312 -12.92 4.07 -13.47
CA GLU A 312 -13.18 3.46 -12.17
C GLU A 312 -14.61 2.94 -12.12
N TYR A 313 -14.78 1.63 -12.02
CA TYR A 313 -16.07 0.98 -11.92
C TYR A 313 -16.32 0.53 -10.49
N ILE A 314 -17.31 1.13 -9.83
CA ILE A 314 -17.57 0.91 -8.40
C ILE A 314 -18.94 0.27 -8.24
N GLN A 315 -19.06 -0.76 -7.40
CA GLN A 315 -20.30 -1.42 -7.02
C GLN A 315 -21.15 -1.89 -8.22
N GLY A 316 -22.24 -1.19 -8.53
CA GLY A 316 -23.14 -1.50 -9.65
C GLY A 316 -22.44 -1.41 -11.00
N ASP A 317 -21.58 -0.41 -11.17
CA ASP A 317 -20.79 -0.20 -12.38
C ASP A 317 -19.63 -1.20 -12.52
N ALA A 318 -19.22 -1.86 -11.44
CA ALA A 318 -18.25 -2.97 -11.47
C ALA A 318 -18.89 -4.23 -12.09
N SER A 319 -19.36 -4.10 -13.31
CA SER A 319 -20.01 -5.14 -14.10
C SER A 319 -19.09 -5.72 -15.17
N ALA A 320 -19.32 -6.98 -15.54
CA ALA A 320 -18.55 -7.59 -16.61
C ALA A 320 -18.68 -6.79 -17.92
N LYS A 321 -19.87 -6.28 -18.25
CA LYS A 321 -20.13 -5.51 -19.46
C LYS A 321 -19.28 -4.22 -19.52
N ASN A 322 -19.24 -3.45 -18.45
CA ASN A 322 -18.47 -2.19 -18.41
C ASN A 322 -16.96 -2.46 -18.53
N ILE A 323 -16.46 -3.48 -17.81
CA ILE A 323 -15.05 -3.88 -17.89
C ILE A 323 -14.68 -4.39 -19.28
N GLU A 324 -15.53 -5.20 -19.93
CA GLU A 324 -15.32 -5.68 -21.29
C GLU A 324 -15.28 -4.51 -22.29
N ASN A 325 -16.24 -3.59 -22.22
CA ASN A 325 -16.29 -2.42 -23.08
C ASN A 325 -15.02 -1.57 -22.95
N GLU A 326 -14.49 -1.41 -21.73
CA GLU A 326 -13.27 -0.65 -21.50
C GLU A 326 -12.03 -1.36 -22.06
N ILE A 327 -11.94 -2.68 -21.85
CA ILE A 327 -10.86 -3.48 -22.44
C ILE A 327 -10.89 -3.38 -23.97
N GLU A 328 -12.07 -3.50 -24.58
CA GLU A 328 -12.25 -3.39 -26.04
C GLU A 328 -11.89 -1.98 -26.53
N LYS A 329 -12.29 -0.95 -25.80
CA LYS A 329 -11.93 0.45 -26.12
C LYS A 329 -10.41 0.67 -26.09
N ILE A 330 -9.74 0.20 -25.04
CA ILE A 330 -8.27 0.29 -24.93
C ILE A 330 -7.59 -0.51 -26.06
N ASN A 331 -8.13 -1.69 -26.41
CA ASN A 331 -7.53 -2.57 -27.42
C ASN A 331 -7.70 -2.02 -28.83
N ASN A 332 -8.86 -1.46 -29.16
CA ASN A 332 -9.27 -1.12 -30.52
C ASN A 332 -9.11 0.38 -30.85
N ASN A 333 -8.95 1.26 -29.86
CA ASN A 333 -8.76 2.69 -30.09
C ASN A 333 -7.35 3.11 -29.66
N GLU A 334 -6.47 3.26 -30.64
CA GLU A 334 -5.06 3.57 -30.42
C GLU A 334 -4.88 4.93 -29.77
N SER A 335 -5.54 5.98 -30.24
CA SER A 335 -5.45 7.33 -29.67
C SER A 335 -5.90 7.36 -28.20
N TYR A 336 -6.97 6.63 -27.86
CA TYR A 336 -7.42 6.51 -26.47
C TYR A 336 -6.37 5.80 -25.61
N ARG A 337 -5.81 4.70 -26.08
CA ARG A 337 -4.76 3.95 -25.40
C ARG A 337 -3.49 4.79 -25.17
N GLU A 338 -3.04 5.52 -26.18
CA GLU A 338 -1.87 6.39 -26.08
C GLU A 338 -2.07 7.51 -25.07
N ASN A 339 -3.24 8.19 -25.09
CA ASN A 339 -3.59 9.22 -24.13
C ASN A 339 -3.60 8.67 -22.70
N LEU A 340 -4.15 7.46 -22.49
CA LEU A 340 -4.17 6.79 -21.21
C LEU A 340 -2.75 6.49 -20.73
N ILE A 341 -1.87 5.94 -21.59
CA ILE A 341 -0.46 5.66 -21.28
C ILE A 341 0.30 6.95 -20.96
N LYS A 342 0.06 8.03 -21.71
CA LYS A 342 0.65 9.34 -21.45
C LYS A 342 0.26 9.86 -20.08
N ASP A 343 -1.02 9.79 -19.73
CA ASP A 343 -1.53 10.25 -18.44
C ASP A 343 -0.95 9.45 -17.26
N ILE A 344 -1.01 8.12 -17.32
CA ILE A 344 -0.46 7.29 -16.23
C ILE A 344 1.07 7.41 -16.13
N GLY A 345 1.75 7.69 -17.24
CA GLY A 345 3.20 7.94 -17.27
C GLY A 345 3.64 9.16 -16.46
N MET A 346 2.72 10.12 -16.19
CA MET A 346 2.99 11.26 -15.32
C MET A 346 3.18 10.87 -13.85
N ILE A 347 2.66 9.72 -13.42
CA ILE A 347 2.78 9.22 -12.04
C ILE A 347 4.25 9.10 -11.62
N GLU A 348 5.08 8.52 -12.47
CA GLU A 348 6.52 8.40 -12.19
C GLU A 348 7.14 9.79 -11.96
N LYS A 349 6.85 10.75 -12.84
CA LYS A 349 7.36 12.12 -12.74
C LYS A 349 6.90 12.81 -11.46
N ILE A 350 5.62 12.71 -11.10
CA ILE A 350 5.06 13.33 -9.89
C ILE A 350 5.68 12.73 -8.63
N LEU A 351 5.86 11.40 -8.60
CA LEU A 351 6.42 10.71 -7.43
C LEU A 351 7.95 10.80 -7.36
N SER A 352 8.64 11.13 -8.45
CA SER A 352 10.08 11.36 -8.51
C SER A 352 10.46 12.83 -8.43
N ASP A 353 9.48 13.72 -8.23
CA ASP A 353 9.73 15.16 -8.13
C ASP A 353 10.77 15.43 -7.04
N ASP A 354 11.94 15.92 -7.44
CA ASP A 354 13.10 16.16 -6.58
C ASP A 354 12.90 17.33 -5.59
N THR A 355 11.66 17.81 -5.44
CA THR A 355 11.31 18.85 -4.46
C THR A 355 11.41 18.37 -3.01
N TYR A 356 11.56 17.05 -2.76
CA TYR A 356 11.81 16.57 -1.41
C TYR A 356 13.27 16.84 -0.99
N THR A 357 13.41 17.63 0.04
CA THR A 357 14.71 18.05 0.60
C THR A 357 15.32 17.03 1.57
N THR A 358 14.59 15.97 1.90
CA THR A 358 15.03 14.97 2.88
C THR A 358 14.47 13.59 2.56
N ASN A 359 15.23 12.55 2.86
CA ASN A 359 14.75 11.18 2.80
C ASN A 359 14.41 10.67 4.23
N ILE A 360 13.75 9.51 4.33
CA ILE A 360 13.31 8.97 5.62
C ILE A 360 14.46 8.74 6.60
N ASN A 361 15.62 8.29 6.15
CA ASN A 361 16.78 8.05 7.02
C ASN A 361 17.34 9.37 7.59
N GLU A 362 17.43 10.40 6.75
CA GLU A 362 17.83 11.74 7.18
C GLU A 362 16.83 12.36 8.16
N LEU A 363 15.53 12.19 7.90
CA LEU A 363 14.48 12.69 8.79
C LEU A 363 14.56 12.02 10.16
N ILE A 364 14.79 10.70 10.23
CA ILE A 364 15.02 9.97 11.48
C ILE A 364 16.23 10.55 12.23
N LEU A 365 17.35 10.76 11.54
CA LEU A 365 18.56 11.31 12.16
C LEU A 365 18.36 12.75 12.67
N LYS A 366 17.72 13.62 11.89
CA LYS A 366 17.34 14.98 12.30
C LYS A 366 16.39 14.95 13.50
N SER A 367 15.48 13.99 13.55
CA SER A 367 14.56 13.85 14.68
C SER A 367 15.25 13.46 15.98
N LEU A 368 16.38 12.73 15.91
CA LEU A 368 17.20 12.39 17.08
C LEU A 368 18.07 13.55 17.57
N THR A 369 18.51 14.46 16.68
CA THR A 369 19.36 15.60 17.05
C THR A 369 18.58 16.76 17.67
N LYS A 370 17.34 17.03 17.20
CA LYS A 370 16.46 18.07 17.76
C LYS A 370 15.97 17.81 19.21
N ILE A 371 16.42 16.76 19.87
CA ILE A 371 16.13 16.47 21.29
C ILE A 371 17.11 17.21 22.21
N LEU A 372 18.12 17.88 21.66
CA LEU A 372 19.19 18.53 22.39
C LEU A 372 19.09 20.08 22.45
N GLU A 373 18.04 20.63 21.81
CA GLU A 373 17.61 22.03 21.93
C GLU A 373 16.31 22.16 22.73
#